data_9e189840cf0dec1bfe7cd5f93a067d43
#
_entry.id   9e189840cf0dec1bfe7cd5f93a067d43
#
_cell.length_a   1.000
_cell.length_b   1.000
_cell.length_c   1.000
_cell.angle_alpha   90.00
_cell.angle_beta   90.00
_cell.angle_gamma   90.00
#
_symmetry.space_group_name_H-M   'P 1'
#
loop_
_entity.id
_entity.type
_entity.pdbx_description
1 polymer ?
#
loop_
_entity_poly.entity_id
_entity_poly.type
_entity_poly.pdbx_seq_one_letter_code
_entity_poly.pdbx_strand_id
1 'polypeptide(L)'
;MKITFLGTGTSQGIPVIGCGCAVCKSTDSRDKRLRVSVLIEIEDTTIVIDSGPDFRYQMLRAGVMDLDAILYTHEHKDHISGLDDVRAFNFLQNKAMDLYVNKNTQETLTREYEYAFNNKAYPGVPQLNFKLIEENQQSLLVENIPFTLVY
;
A
#
# COMPACT_ATOMS: atom_id res chain seq x y z
N MET A 1 3.83 1.45 -19.57
CA MET A 1 3.23 1.76 -18.25
C MET A 1 1.80 1.28 -18.23
N LYS A 2 1.43 0.55 -17.16
CA LYS A 2 0.05 0.11 -16.90
C LYS A 2 -0.35 0.59 -15.50
N ILE A 3 -1.55 1.16 -15.36
CA ILE A 3 -2.12 1.59 -14.09
C ILE A 3 -3.38 0.76 -13.83
N THR A 4 -3.44 0.12 -12.67
CA THR A 4 -4.58 -0.71 -12.25
C THR A 4 -5.16 -0.16 -10.95
N PHE A 5 -6.43 0.22 -10.96
CA PHE A 5 -7.14 0.57 -9.72
C PHE A 5 -7.44 -0.72 -8.94
N LEU A 6 -6.75 -0.91 -7.83
CA LEU A 6 -6.93 -2.08 -6.95
C LEU A 6 -8.17 -1.95 -6.09
N GLY A 7 -8.57 -0.73 -5.80
CA GLY A 7 -9.79 -0.40 -5.09
C GLY A 7 -10.21 1.03 -5.34
N THR A 8 -11.51 1.28 -5.33
CA THR A 8 -12.12 2.60 -5.57
C THR A 8 -13.18 2.93 -4.51
N GLY A 9 -13.21 2.17 -3.42
CA GLY A 9 -14.07 2.43 -2.27
C GLY A 9 -13.50 3.52 -1.38
N THR A 10 -14.33 3.99 -0.44
CA THR A 10 -13.91 4.90 0.63
C THR A 10 -13.19 4.12 1.74
N SER A 11 -12.88 4.78 2.86
CA SER A 11 -12.25 4.18 4.04
C SER A 11 -12.94 2.92 4.57
N GLN A 12 -14.23 2.74 4.31
CA GLN A 12 -15.00 1.56 4.73
C GLN A 12 -15.15 0.49 3.64
N GLY A 13 -14.78 0.81 2.39
CA GLY A 13 -15.09 -0.02 1.24
C GLY A 13 -16.60 -0.09 0.94
N ILE A 14 -16.98 -0.85 -0.08
CA ILE A 14 -18.37 -1.16 -0.42
C ILE A 14 -18.48 -2.67 -0.65
N PRO A 15 -19.43 -3.38 0.00
CA PRO A 15 -20.48 -2.90 0.92
C PRO A 15 -19.92 -2.47 2.29
N VAL A 16 -20.61 -1.52 2.91
CA VAL A 16 -20.34 -1.10 4.28
C VAL A 16 -20.98 -2.09 5.26
N ILE A 17 -20.24 -2.44 6.31
CA ILE A 17 -20.72 -3.39 7.35
C ILE A 17 -22.04 -2.90 7.95
N GLY A 18 -23.04 -3.75 7.94
CA GLY A 18 -24.37 -3.46 8.49
C GLY A 18 -25.25 -2.54 7.63
N CYS A 19 -24.76 -2.04 6.49
CA CYS A 19 -25.55 -1.18 5.60
C CYS A 19 -26.58 -1.97 4.80
N GLY A 20 -27.82 -1.53 4.86
CA GLY A 20 -28.96 -2.15 4.17
C GLY A 20 -29.36 -1.48 2.85
N CYS A 21 -28.61 -0.49 2.34
CA CYS A 21 -28.99 0.23 1.13
C CYS A 21 -28.88 -0.64 -0.14
N ALA A 22 -29.50 -0.20 -1.23
CA ALA A 22 -29.55 -0.94 -2.49
C ALA A 22 -28.15 -1.28 -3.03
N VAL A 23 -27.18 -0.36 -2.96
CA VAL A 23 -25.81 -0.57 -3.42
C VAL A 23 -25.09 -1.62 -2.57
N CYS A 24 -25.16 -1.54 -1.24
CA CYS A 24 -24.52 -2.50 -0.35
C CYS A 24 -25.12 -3.91 -0.46
N LYS A 25 -26.41 -4.02 -0.78
CA LYS A 25 -27.13 -5.30 -1.02
C LYS A 25 -27.02 -5.80 -2.47
N SER A 26 -26.50 -4.98 -3.38
CA SER A 26 -26.36 -5.33 -4.79
C SER A 26 -25.55 -6.62 -4.97
N THR A 27 -25.92 -7.43 -5.96
CA THR A 27 -25.16 -8.60 -6.41
C THR A 27 -24.21 -8.27 -7.55
N ASP A 28 -24.27 -7.05 -8.09
CA ASP A 28 -23.35 -6.57 -9.12
C ASP A 28 -21.94 -6.44 -8.55
N SER A 29 -20.96 -7.06 -9.22
CA SER A 29 -19.56 -7.01 -8.81
C SER A 29 -18.97 -5.59 -8.85
N ARG A 30 -19.52 -4.70 -9.69
CA ARG A 30 -19.11 -3.28 -9.78
C ARG A 30 -19.46 -2.48 -8.53
N ASP A 31 -20.39 -2.96 -7.74
CA ASP A 31 -20.77 -2.38 -6.43
C ASP A 31 -19.94 -2.94 -5.28
N LYS A 32 -18.99 -3.85 -5.56
CA LYS A 32 -18.06 -4.42 -4.57
C LYS A 32 -16.71 -3.73 -4.71
N ARG A 33 -16.50 -2.65 -3.97
CA ARG A 33 -15.30 -1.81 -4.09
C ARG A 33 -14.44 -1.92 -2.83
N LEU A 34 -13.26 -2.47 -3.00
CA LEU A 34 -12.22 -2.44 -1.98
C LEU A 34 -11.77 -1.00 -1.70
N ARG A 35 -11.13 -0.76 -0.58
CA ARG A 35 -10.54 0.52 -0.21
C ARG A 35 -9.52 0.94 -1.26
N VAL A 36 -9.33 2.25 -1.39
CA VAL A 36 -8.50 2.83 -2.44
C VAL A 36 -7.06 2.29 -2.38
N SER A 37 -6.56 1.87 -3.52
CA SER A 37 -5.16 1.58 -3.78
C SER A 37 -4.95 1.49 -5.28
N VAL A 38 -3.73 1.76 -5.75
CA VAL A 38 -3.37 1.76 -7.17
C VAL A 38 -2.10 0.95 -7.36
N LEU A 39 -2.09 0.08 -8.38
CA LEU A 39 -0.92 -0.63 -8.86
C LEU A 39 -0.40 0.07 -10.11
N ILE A 40 0.89 0.33 -10.15
CA ILE A 40 1.62 0.92 -11.28
C ILE A 40 2.70 -0.08 -11.72
N GLU A 41 2.64 -0.48 -12.98
CA GLU A 41 3.60 -1.38 -13.61
C GLU A 41 4.29 -0.64 -14.76
N ILE A 42 5.60 -0.46 -14.68
CA ILE A 42 6.41 0.24 -15.69
C ILE A 42 7.66 -0.61 -15.96
N GLU A 43 7.78 -1.12 -17.19
CA GLU A 43 8.86 -2.04 -17.55
C GLU A 43 8.89 -3.21 -16.55
N ASP A 44 10.00 -3.41 -15.85
CA ASP A 44 10.16 -4.47 -14.85
C ASP A 44 9.92 -3.97 -13.41
N THR A 45 9.37 -2.75 -13.24
CA THR A 45 9.14 -2.14 -11.92
C THR A 45 7.66 -2.14 -11.55
N THR A 46 7.37 -2.63 -10.37
CA THR A 46 6.01 -2.73 -9.80
C THR A 46 5.91 -1.90 -8.52
N ILE A 47 5.00 -0.93 -8.50
CA ILE A 47 4.81 0.01 -7.40
C ILE A 47 3.34 -0.01 -6.99
N VAL A 48 3.09 0.04 -5.68
CA VAL A 48 1.73 0.20 -5.13
C VAL A 48 1.62 1.54 -4.42
N ILE A 49 0.50 2.23 -4.62
CA ILE A 49 0.12 3.39 -3.82
C ILE A 49 -0.86 2.93 -2.75
N ASP A 50 -0.46 3.09 -1.49
CA ASP A 50 -1.17 2.70 -0.26
C ASP A 50 -1.40 1.18 -0.10
N SER A 51 -1.08 0.66 1.07
CA SER A 51 -1.32 -0.73 1.49
C SER A 51 -2.38 -0.77 2.60
N GLY A 52 -3.63 -0.47 2.25
CA GLY A 52 -4.75 -0.52 3.19
C GLY A 52 -5.12 -1.95 3.64
N PRO A 53 -6.19 -2.12 4.43
CA PRO A 53 -6.59 -3.43 4.98
C PRO A 53 -6.90 -4.50 3.93
N ASP A 54 -7.19 -4.08 2.70
CA ASP A 54 -7.50 -4.98 1.58
C ASP A 54 -6.27 -5.39 0.77
N PHE A 55 -5.05 -4.91 1.14
CA PHE A 55 -3.81 -5.07 0.39
C PHE A 55 -3.55 -6.53 -0.03
N ARG A 56 -3.61 -7.47 0.90
CA ARG A 56 -3.39 -8.89 0.59
C ARG A 56 -4.34 -9.37 -0.51
N TYR A 57 -5.62 -9.09 -0.40
CA TYR A 57 -6.61 -9.50 -1.40
C TYR A 57 -6.39 -8.79 -2.74
N GLN A 58 -6.02 -7.52 -2.71
CA GLN A 58 -5.69 -6.73 -3.91
C GLN A 58 -4.51 -7.33 -4.66
N MET A 59 -3.42 -7.69 -3.98
CA MET A 59 -2.24 -8.33 -4.58
C MET A 59 -2.59 -9.68 -5.19
N LEU A 60 -3.30 -10.54 -4.47
CA LEU A 60 -3.73 -11.85 -4.96
C LEU A 60 -4.65 -11.73 -6.19
N ARG A 61 -5.61 -10.81 -6.17
CA ARG A 61 -6.55 -10.60 -7.28
C ARG A 61 -5.84 -10.04 -8.53
N ALA A 62 -4.87 -9.18 -8.35
CA ALA A 62 -4.09 -8.60 -9.44
C ALA A 62 -2.97 -9.52 -9.94
N GLY A 63 -2.68 -10.62 -9.24
CA GLY A 63 -1.61 -11.57 -9.60
C GLY A 63 -0.21 -10.98 -9.46
N VAL A 64 -0.02 -10.04 -8.50
CA VAL A 64 1.29 -9.41 -8.27
C VAL A 64 2.24 -10.42 -7.66
N MET A 65 3.35 -10.69 -8.35
CA MET A 65 4.38 -11.63 -7.90
C MET A 65 5.61 -10.92 -7.33
N ASP A 66 5.91 -9.72 -7.82
CA ASP A 66 7.03 -8.90 -7.40
C ASP A 66 6.54 -7.48 -7.08
N LEU A 67 7.10 -6.88 -6.03
CA LEU A 67 6.78 -5.52 -5.60
C LEU A 67 8.06 -4.80 -5.20
N ASP A 68 8.35 -3.68 -5.86
CA ASP A 68 9.60 -2.94 -5.65
C ASP A 68 9.45 -1.86 -4.59
N ALA A 69 8.32 -1.18 -4.56
CA ALA A 69 8.09 -0.09 -3.62
C ALA A 69 6.61 0.12 -3.30
N ILE A 70 6.37 0.74 -2.14
CA ILE A 70 5.07 1.29 -1.77
C ILE A 70 5.23 2.80 -1.55
N LEU A 71 4.35 3.59 -2.18
CA LEU A 71 4.20 5.01 -1.90
C LEU A 71 2.98 5.21 -1.01
N TYR A 72 3.15 5.92 0.08
CA TYR A 72 2.03 6.28 0.95
C TYR A 72 1.59 7.71 0.74
N THR A 73 0.29 7.87 0.55
CA THR A 73 -0.34 9.19 0.44
C THR A 73 -0.40 9.89 1.81
N HIS A 74 -0.81 9.14 2.83
CA HIS A 74 -0.92 9.62 4.22
C HIS A 74 -1.09 8.45 5.22
N GLU A 75 -1.13 8.77 6.52
CA GLU A 75 -1.04 7.82 7.62
C GLU A 75 -2.37 7.21 8.12
N HIS A 76 -3.50 7.46 7.47
CA HIS A 76 -4.77 6.89 7.90
C HIS A 76 -4.82 5.36 7.76
N LYS A 77 -5.57 4.71 8.65
CA LYS A 77 -5.63 3.24 8.76
C LYS A 77 -6.08 2.54 7.49
N ASP A 78 -6.99 3.13 6.75
CA ASP A 78 -7.46 2.59 5.47
C ASP A 78 -6.41 2.65 4.36
N HIS A 79 -5.29 3.35 4.58
CA HIS A 79 -4.15 3.44 3.66
C HIS A 79 -2.93 2.61 4.11
N ILE A 80 -2.77 2.35 5.41
CA ILE A 80 -1.53 1.74 5.94
C ILE A 80 -1.71 0.35 6.58
N SER A 81 -2.94 -0.09 6.93
CA SER A 81 -3.14 -1.24 7.82
C SER A 81 -2.84 -2.62 7.21
N GLY A 82 -2.53 -2.71 5.93
CA GLY A 82 -2.11 -3.95 5.26
C GLY A 82 -0.60 -4.13 5.16
N LEU A 83 0.21 -3.26 5.76
CA LEU A 83 1.67 -3.29 5.64
C LEU A 83 2.29 -4.62 6.11
N ASP A 84 1.71 -5.31 7.08
CA ASP A 84 2.25 -6.59 7.57
C ASP A 84 2.34 -7.68 6.47
N ASP A 85 1.42 -7.67 5.51
CA ASP A 85 1.41 -8.63 4.41
C ASP A 85 2.55 -8.44 3.39
N VAL A 86 3.27 -7.32 3.46
CA VAL A 86 4.46 -7.04 2.64
C VAL A 86 5.57 -8.06 2.87
N ARG A 87 5.62 -8.68 4.05
CA ARG A 87 6.61 -9.73 4.36
C ARG A 87 6.61 -10.88 3.35
N ALA A 88 5.50 -11.17 2.68
CA ALA A 88 5.47 -12.18 1.62
C ALA A 88 6.44 -11.84 0.48
N PHE A 89 6.49 -10.58 0.06
CA PHE A 89 7.43 -10.08 -0.93
C PHE A 89 8.87 -10.08 -0.41
N ASN A 90 9.09 -9.71 0.87
CA ASN A 90 10.43 -9.79 1.46
C ASN A 90 11.00 -11.21 1.36
N PHE A 91 10.20 -12.25 1.65
CA PHE A 91 10.64 -13.64 1.53
C PHE A 91 10.88 -14.07 0.09
N LEU A 92 9.98 -13.70 -0.83
CA LEU A 92 10.10 -14.09 -2.24
C LEU A 92 11.29 -13.42 -2.93
N GLN A 93 11.49 -12.14 -2.65
CA GLN A 93 12.52 -11.31 -3.29
C GLN A 93 13.83 -11.25 -2.50
N ASN A 94 13.85 -11.77 -1.26
CA ASN A 94 14.98 -11.65 -0.32
C ASN A 94 15.48 -10.18 -0.20
N LYS A 95 14.56 -9.24 -0.14
CA LYS A 95 14.79 -7.78 -0.15
C LYS A 95 13.85 -7.11 0.85
N ALA A 96 14.34 -6.09 1.54
CA ALA A 96 13.49 -5.19 2.30
C ALA A 96 12.64 -4.33 1.36
N MET A 97 11.40 -4.03 1.77
CA MET A 97 10.47 -3.20 0.99
C MET A 97 10.78 -1.72 1.19
N ASP A 98 10.98 -1.00 0.10
CA ASP A 98 11.14 0.45 0.12
C ASP A 98 9.78 1.15 0.27
N LEU A 99 9.64 1.93 1.34
CA LEU A 99 8.43 2.68 1.69
C LEU A 99 8.68 4.17 1.51
N TYR A 100 8.07 4.76 0.51
CA TYR A 100 8.14 6.21 0.26
C TYR A 100 7.06 6.90 1.06
N VAL A 101 7.46 7.72 2.03
CA VAL A 101 6.59 8.29 3.06
C VAL A 101 6.97 9.73 3.39
N ASN A 102 6.00 10.55 3.78
CA ASN A 102 6.29 11.79 4.49
C ASN A 102 6.61 11.51 5.97
N LYS A 103 7.06 12.51 6.71
CA LYS A 103 7.46 12.40 8.11
C LYS A 103 6.35 11.88 9.02
N ASN A 104 5.11 12.38 8.87
CA ASN A 104 3.98 11.97 9.70
C ASN A 104 3.64 10.49 9.50
N THR A 105 3.65 10.05 8.25
CA THR A 105 3.41 8.64 7.90
C THR A 105 4.54 7.75 8.43
N GLN A 106 5.80 8.17 8.34
CA GLN A 106 6.93 7.44 8.92
C GLN A 106 6.78 7.26 10.43
N GLU A 107 6.49 8.34 11.17
CA GLU A 107 6.30 8.30 12.62
C GLU A 107 5.14 7.37 13.01
N THR A 108 4.04 7.44 12.27
CA THR A 108 2.87 6.58 12.51
C THR A 108 3.18 5.11 12.21
N LEU A 109 3.81 4.79 11.09
CA LEU A 109 4.19 3.41 10.76
C LEU A 109 5.19 2.86 11.77
N THR A 110 6.18 3.64 12.20
CA THR A 110 7.15 3.22 13.21
C THR A 110 6.46 2.87 14.54
N ARG A 111 5.48 3.65 14.97
CA ARG A 111 4.71 3.40 16.19
C ARG A 111 3.78 2.19 16.06
N GLU A 112 3.05 2.08 14.95
CA GLU A 112 2.03 1.05 14.75
C GLU A 112 2.65 -0.35 14.48
N TYR A 113 3.83 -0.36 13.86
CA TYR A 113 4.58 -1.56 13.51
C TYR A 113 5.91 -1.64 14.26
N GLU A 114 5.94 -1.16 15.52
CA GLU A 114 7.13 -1.13 16.36
C GLU A 114 7.91 -2.46 16.36
N TYR A 115 7.19 -3.58 16.34
CA TYR A 115 7.78 -4.91 16.30
C TYR A 115 8.64 -5.18 15.05
N ALA A 116 8.37 -4.50 13.92
CA ALA A 116 9.16 -4.63 12.70
C ALA A 116 10.46 -3.81 12.74
N PHE A 117 10.53 -2.80 13.61
CA PHE A 117 11.68 -1.90 13.74
C PHE A 117 12.51 -2.15 15.00
N ASN A 118 12.11 -3.11 15.85
CA ASN A 118 12.82 -3.43 17.08
C ASN A 118 14.05 -4.30 16.76
N ASN A 119 15.20 -3.99 17.37
CA ASN A 119 16.45 -4.77 17.24
C ASN A 119 16.34 -6.23 17.71
N LYS A 120 15.28 -6.61 18.41
CA LYS A 120 14.94 -7.98 18.82
C LYS A 120 13.83 -8.59 18.00
N ALA A 121 13.57 -8.06 16.80
CA ALA A 121 12.49 -8.50 15.95
C ALA A 121 12.56 -10.00 15.65
N TYR A 122 11.40 -10.63 15.67
CA TYR A 122 11.23 -12.03 15.26
C TYR A 122 11.56 -12.16 13.75
N PRO A 123 12.23 -13.25 13.31
CA PRO A 123 12.64 -13.39 11.90
C PRO A 123 11.52 -13.34 10.85
N GLY A 124 10.27 -13.42 11.27
CA GLY A 124 9.10 -13.40 10.39
C GLY A 124 8.42 -12.02 10.23
N VAL A 125 9.00 -10.96 10.79
CA VAL A 125 8.44 -9.61 10.66
C VAL A 125 8.75 -9.01 9.29
N PRO A 126 7.94 -8.03 8.80
CA PRO A 126 8.26 -7.34 7.56
C PRO A 126 9.59 -6.59 7.67
N GLN A 127 10.39 -6.69 6.61
CA GLN A 127 11.63 -5.93 6.46
C GLN A 127 11.33 -4.69 5.63
N LEU A 128 11.55 -3.52 6.19
CA LEU A 128 11.09 -2.24 5.67
C LEU A 128 12.21 -1.21 5.66
N ASN A 129 12.31 -0.44 4.56
CA ASN A 129 13.21 0.69 4.42
C ASN A 129 12.39 1.97 4.20
N PHE A 130 12.55 2.97 5.04
CA PHE A 130 11.93 4.27 4.80
C PHE A 130 12.75 5.10 3.81
N LYS A 131 12.05 5.64 2.81
CA LYS A 131 12.51 6.67 1.86
C LYS A 131 11.69 7.93 2.14
N LEU A 132 12.27 8.88 2.85
CA LEU A 132 11.57 10.08 3.26
C LEU A 132 11.33 11.00 2.06
N ILE A 133 10.09 11.46 1.94
CA ILE A 133 9.67 12.52 1.02
C ILE A 133 9.66 13.81 1.82
N GLU A 134 10.53 14.75 1.44
CA GLU A 134 10.62 16.04 2.11
C GLU A 134 9.42 16.93 1.81
N GLU A 135 9.12 17.84 2.73
CA GLU A 135 8.04 18.81 2.56
C GLU A 135 8.33 19.71 1.34
N ASN A 136 7.32 19.90 0.48
CA ASN A 136 7.42 20.64 -0.79
C ASN A 136 8.35 20.02 -1.85
N GLN A 137 8.78 18.77 -1.71
CA GLN A 137 9.51 18.05 -2.74
C GLN A 137 8.62 17.89 -3.99
N GLN A 138 9.07 18.39 -5.14
CA GLN A 138 8.28 18.36 -6.38
C GLN A 138 8.53 17.10 -7.22
N SER A 139 9.66 16.45 -7.05
CA SER A 139 10.05 15.28 -7.82
C SER A 139 10.62 14.20 -6.93
N LEU A 140 10.36 12.94 -7.29
CA LEU A 140 10.80 11.76 -6.57
C LEU A 140 11.25 10.72 -7.59
N LEU A 141 12.36 10.05 -7.33
CA LEU A 141 12.76 8.86 -8.07
C LEU A 141 12.39 7.62 -7.26
N VAL A 142 11.56 6.76 -7.84
CA VAL A 142 11.22 5.44 -7.28
C VAL A 142 11.78 4.38 -8.22
N GLU A 143 12.76 3.61 -7.79
CA GLU A 143 13.42 2.60 -8.65
C GLU A 143 13.82 3.17 -10.03
N ASN A 144 14.38 4.38 -10.07
CA ASN A 144 14.75 5.14 -11.28
C ASN A 144 13.59 5.69 -12.12
N ILE A 145 12.35 5.52 -11.71
CA ILE A 145 11.18 6.07 -12.37
C ILE A 145 10.85 7.45 -11.77
N PRO A 146 10.78 8.51 -12.58
CA PRO A 146 10.48 9.85 -12.09
C PRO A 146 8.99 10.01 -11.80
N PHE A 147 8.67 10.47 -10.59
CA PHE A 147 7.35 10.90 -10.18
C PHE A 147 7.33 12.41 -9.95
N THR A 148 6.27 13.06 -10.36
CA THR A 148 5.96 14.44 -9.97
C THR A 148 4.94 14.41 -8.86
N LEU A 149 5.26 15.04 -7.73
CA LEU A 149 4.37 15.13 -6.59
C LEU A 149 3.48 16.36 -6.72
N VAL A 150 2.17 16.17 -6.53
CA VAL A 150 1.16 17.24 -6.56
C VAL A 150 0.50 17.27 -5.19
N TYR A 151 0.55 18.43 -4.51
CA TYR A 151 0.03 18.64 -3.16
C TYR A 151 -1.32 19.35 -3.19
#